data_e0de914c4d0aec95864f10afb7c7a2d7
#
_entry.id   e0de914c4d0aec95864f10afb7c7a2d7
#
_cell.length_a   1.000
_cell.length_b   1.000
_cell.length_c   1.000
_cell.angle_alpha   90.00
_cell.angle_beta   90.00
_cell.angle_gamma   90.00
#
_symmetry.space_group_name_H-M   'P 1'
#
loop_
_entity.id
_entity.type
_entity.pdbx_description
1 polymer ?
#
loop_
_entity_poly.entity_id
_entity_poly.type
_entity_poly.pdbx_seq_one_letter_code
_entity_poly.pdbx_strand_id
1 'polypeptide(L)'
;MPSKRSRACDISPKVRAEVMERDNGRCIICGSSHNLQIAHYISRARLGLGVPRNLAVMCASCHFQFDNGNLHSEIKKLFEEHLK
;
A
#
# COMPACT_ATOMS: atom_id res chain seq x y z
N MET A 1 5.17 13.28 20.09
CA MET A 1 4.12 12.23 20.04
C MET A 1 3.30 12.38 18.78
N PRO A 2 3.04 11.29 18.08
CA PRO A 2 2.17 11.38 16.91
C PRO A 2 0.75 11.77 17.31
N SER A 3 0.09 12.54 16.47
CA SER A 3 -1.30 12.91 16.68
C SER A 3 -2.20 11.69 16.44
N LYS A 4 -3.47 11.79 16.84
CA LYS A 4 -4.45 10.74 16.54
C LYS A 4 -4.56 10.48 15.05
N ARG A 5 -4.41 11.52 14.21
CA ARG A 5 -4.41 11.40 12.75
C ARG A 5 -3.28 10.51 12.26
N SER A 6 -2.06 10.76 12.76
CA SER A 6 -0.90 9.93 12.41
C SER A 6 -1.13 8.48 12.77
N ARG A 7 -1.69 8.22 13.95
CA ARG A 7 -1.97 6.85 14.39
C ARG A 7 -2.97 6.16 13.47
N ALA A 8 -4.00 6.88 13.02
CA ALA A 8 -5.01 6.31 12.11
C ALA A 8 -4.41 5.94 10.76
N CYS A 9 -3.35 6.64 10.33
CA CYS A 9 -2.65 6.35 9.09
C CYS A 9 -1.57 5.27 9.25
N ASP A 10 -1.17 4.97 10.48
CA ASP A 10 -0.14 3.98 10.74
C ASP A 10 -0.68 2.57 10.50
N ILE A 11 0.21 1.69 10.02
CA ILE A 11 -0.12 0.30 9.75
C ILE A 11 0.29 -0.53 10.96
N SER A 12 -0.68 -1.12 11.66
CA SER A 12 -0.38 -2.00 12.78
C SER A 12 0.24 -3.32 12.28
N PRO A 13 1.01 -4.03 13.13
CA PRO A 13 1.53 -5.35 12.74
C PRO A 13 0.43 -6.32 12.33
N LYS A 14 -0.73 -6.26 12.97
CA LYS A 14 -1.87 -7.11 12.63
C LYS A 14 -2.40 -6.81 11.22
N VAL A 15 -2.60 -5.54 10.90
CA VAL A 15 -3.09 -5.14 9.59
C VAL A 15 -2.06 -5.48 8.51
N ARG A 16 -0.77 -5.26 8.79
CA ARG A 16 0.30 -5.62 7.86
C ARG A 16 0.26 -7.12 7.53
N ALA A 17 0.07 -7.95 8.55
CA ALA A 17 -0.02 -9.40 8.34
C ALA A 17 -1.26 -9.77 7.51
N GLU A 18 -2.40 -9.14 7.78
CA GLU A 18 -3.63 -9.37 7.01
C GLU A 18 -3.46 -9.01 5.53
N VAL A 19 -2.86 -7.86 5.25
CA VAL A 19 -2.64 -7.41 3.89
C VAL A 19 -1.63 -8.33 3.18
N MET A 20 -0.56 -8.70 3.87
CA MET A 20 0.45 -9.60 3.33
C MET A 20 -0.15 -10.94 2.96
N GLU A 21 -1.01 -11.49 3.83
CA GLU A 21 -1.68 -12.76 3.57
C GLU A 21 -2.68 -12.64 2.42
N ARG A 22 -3.51 -11.60 2.40
CA ARG A 22 -4.47 -11.36 1.32
C ARG A 22 -3.78 -11.30 -0.04
N ASP A 23 -2.62 -10.62 -0.10
CA ASP A 23 -1.88 -10.41 -1.33
C ASP A 23 -0.84 -11.50 -1.61
N ASN A 24 -0.86 -12.57 -0.82
CA ASN A 24 -0.02 -13.76 -1.00
C ASN A 24 1.49 -13.47 -0.94
N GLY A 25 1.89 -12.44 -0.18
CA GLY A 25 3.30 -12.08 -0.04
C GLY A 25 3.95 -11.68 -1.35
N ARG A 26 3.20 -11.06 -2.26
CA ARG A 26 3.69 -10.66 -3.57
C ARG A 26 3.20 -9.26 -3.92
N CYS A 27 4.03 -8.53 -4.69
CA CYS A 27 3.63 -7.24 -5.22
C CYS A 27 2.39 -7.42 -6.10
N ILE A 28 1.36 -6.60 -5.88
CA ILE A 28 0.11 -6.69 -6.66
C ILE A 28 0.28 -6.21 -8.10
N ILE A 29 1.40 -5.55 -8.42
CA ILE A 29 1.65 -4.99 -9.74
C ILE A 29 2.51 -5.92 -10.59
N CYS A 30 3.69 -6.31 -10.09
CA CYS A 30 4.64 -7.12 -10.87
C CYS A 30 4.79 -8.57 -10.37
N GLY A 31 4.18 -8.90 -9.23
CA GLY A 31 4.25 -10.27 -8.69
C GLY A 31 5.54 -10.62 -7.96
N SER A 32 6.45 -9.68 -7.77
CA SER A 32 7.71 -9.92 -7.07
C SER A 32 7.46 -10.29 -5.60
N SER A 33 8.25 -11.21 -5.07
CA SER A 33 8.22 -11.57 -3.65
C SER A 33 9.37 -10.94 -2.87
N HIS A 34 10.13 -10.03 -3.49
CA HIS A 34 11.31 -9.40 -2.92
C HIS A 34 11.08 -7.92 -2.64
N ASN A 35 11.70 -7.41 -1.58
CA ASN A 35 11.65 -5.99 -1.22
C ASN A 35 10.22 -5.47 -1.12
N LEU A 36 9.38 -6.19 -0.40
CA LEU A 36 7.96 -5.87 -0.28
C LEU A 36 7.72 -4.76 0.75
N GLN A 37 6.79 -3.87 0.41
CA GLN A 37 6.35 -2.77 1.26
C GLN A 37 4.83 -2.73 1.23
N ILE A 38 4.22 -2.02 2.17
CA ILE A 38 2.78 -1.82 2.18
C ILE A 38 2.50 -0.40 1.69
N ALA A 39 1.76 -0.28 0.59
CA ALA A 39 1.42 1.01 -0.01
C ALA A 39 0.01 1.44 0.39
N HIS A 40 -0.17 2.75 0.60
CA HIS A 40 -1.47 3.36 0.85
C HIS A 40 -2.09 3.81 -0.47
N TYR A 41 -3.34 3.42 -0.76
CA TYR A 41 -4.06 3.90 -1.94
C TYR A 41 -4.32 5.40 -1.82
N ILE A 42 -4.92 5.82 -0.70
CA ILE A 42 -5.00 7.23 -0.33
C ILE A 42 -3.80 7.48 0.57
N SER A 43 -2.94 8.43 0.18
CA SER A 43 -1.67 8.66 0.86
C SER A 43 -1.86 9.11 2.32
N ARG A 44 -0.85 8.88 3.13
CA ARG A 44 -0.83 9.36 4.53
C ARG A 44 -0.99 10.87 4.59
N ALA A 45 -0.39 11.59 3.63
CA ALA A 45 -0.50 13.04 3.55
C ALA A 45 -1.95 13.51 3.34
N ARG A 46 -2.79 12.66 2.75
CA ARG A 46 -4.21 12.93 2.56
C ARG A 46 -5.08 12.18 3.56
N LEU A 47 -4.51 11.79 4.70
CA LEU A 47 -5.18 11.09 5.78
C LEU A 47 -5.67 9.70 5.40
N GLY A 48 -4.97 9.05 4.47
CA GLY A 48 -5.27 7.66 4.12
C GLY A 48 -5.06 6.74 5.32
N LEU A 49 -6.09 5.96 5.64
CA LEU A 49 -6.07 5.10 6.82
C LEU A 49 -5.19 3.87 6.62
N GLY A 50 -4.58 3.39 7.72
CA GLY A 50 -3.82 2.15 7.74
C GLY A 50 -4.73 0.94 7.92
N VAL A 51 -5.69 0.76 7.03
CA VAL A 51 -6.66 -0.35 7.06
C VAL A 51 -6.56 -1.15 5.76
N PRO A 52 -6.91 -2.45 5.78
CA PRO A 52 -6.71 -3.31 4.60
C PRO A 52 -7.32 -2.79 3.31
N ARG A 53 -8.49 -2.15 3.38
CA ARG A 53 -9.15 -1.62 2.18
C ARG A 53 -8.44 -0.43 1.54
N ASN A 54 -7.42 0.12 2.21
CA ASN A 54 -6.62 1.22 1.70
C ASN A 54 -5.16 0.83 1.47
N LEU A 55 -4.84 -0.45 1.59
CA LEU A 55 -3.47 -0.94 1.58
C LEU A 55 -3.29 -2.09 0.59
N ALA A 56 -2.10 -2.19 0.02
CA ALA A 56 -1.71 -3.33 -0.79
C ALA A 56 -0.21 -3.54 -0.72
N VAL A 57 0.21 -4.78 -0.98
CA VAL A 57 1.63 -5.12 -1.02
C VAL A 57 2.20 -4.68 -2.37
N MET A 58 3.28 -3.92 -2.33
CA MET A 58 4.04 -3.54 -3.52
C MET A 58 5.52 -3.73 -3.26
N CYS A 59 6.27 -4.12 -4.28
CA CYS A 59 7.72 -4.13 -4.15
C CYS A 59 8.24 -2.69 -4.13
N ALA A 60 9.46 -2.48 -3.63
CA ALA A 60 10.04 -1.15 -3.50
C ALA A 60 10.01 -0.37 -4.82
N SER A 61 10.30 -1.05 -5.93
CA SER A 61 10.31 -0.43 -7.26
C SER A 61 8.91 0.07 -7.68
N CYS A 62 7.90 -0.79 -7.56
CA CYS A 62 6.52 -0.40 -7.91
C CYS A 62 5.98 0.66 -6.98
N HIS A 63 6.29 0.57 -5.68
CA HIS A 63 5.88 1.56 -4.70
C HIS A 63 6.49 2.93 -5.02
N PHE A 64 7.77 2.95 -5.37
CA PHE A 64 8.44 4.19 -5.79
C PHE A 64 7.77 4.78 -7.02
N GLN A 65 7.47 3.97 -8.04
CA GLN A 65 6.80 4.42 -9.25
C GLN A 65 5.40 4.95 -8.97
N PHE A 66 4.69 4.33 -8.03
CA PHE A 66 3.38 4.80 -7.61
C PHE A 66 3.45 6.18 -6.96
N ASP A 67 4.42 6.38 -6.05
CA ASP A 67 4.52 7.64 -5.29
C ASP A 67 5.18 8.78 -6.09
N ASN A 68 6.16 8.48 -6.93
CA ASN A 68 7.04 9.49 -7.51
C ASN A 68 7.28 9.35 -9.02
N GLY A 69 6.85 8.24 -9.61
CA GLY A 69 7.22 7.91 -10.98
C GLY A 69 6.19 8.31 -12.02
N ASN A 70 6.52 8.02 -13.28
CA ASN A 70 5.67 8.30 -14.42
C ASN A 70 4.48 7.32 -14.54
N LEU A 71 4.53 6.22 -13.79
CA LEU A 71 3.52 5.17 -13.85
C LEU A 71 2.44 5.29 -12.77
N HIS A 72 2.39 6.45 -12.08
CA HIS A 72 1.44 6.65 -10.98
C HIS A 72 -0.01 6.32 -11.38
N SER A 73 -0.47 6.88 -12.49
CA SER A 73 -1.87 6.70 -12.92
C SER A 73 -2.20 5.25 -13.25
N GLU A 74 -1.28 4.56 -13.91
CA GLU A 74 -1.46 3.16 -14.30
C GLU A 74 -1.48 2.25 -13.08
N ILE A 75 -0.54 2.45 -12.16
CA ILE A 75 -0.46 1.67 -10.94
C ILE A 75 -1.68 1.95 -10.06
N LYS A 76 -2.10 3.21 -9.97
CA LYS A 76 -3.26 3.60 -9.19
C LYS A 76 -4.51 2.87 -9.68
N LYS A 77 -4.68 2.74 -10.98
CA LYS A 77 -5.81 2.04 -11.57
C LYS A 77 -5.81 0.56 -11.19
N LEU A 78 -4.65 -0.09 -11.28
CA LEU A 78 -4.51 -1.49 -10.90
C LEU A 78 -4.76 -1.68 -9.40
N PHE A 79 -4.26 -0.77 -8.58
CA PHE A 79 -4.45 -0.77 -7.15
C PHE A 79 -5.94 -0.66 -6.81
N GLU A 80 -6.64 0.26 -7.46
CA GLU A 80 -8.07 0.47 -7.27
C GLU A 80 -8.87 -0.79 -7.60
N GLU A 81 -8.58 -1.43 -8.71
CA GLU A 81 -9.23 -2.67 -9.10
C GLU A 81 -8.95 -3.80 -8.11
N HIS A 82 -7.73 -3.85 -7.59
CA HIS A 82 -7.34 -4.86 -6.60
C HIS A 82 -8.14 -4.73 -5.30
N LEU A 83 -8.49 -3.49 -4.91
CA LEU A 83 -9.22 -3.22 -3.67
C LEU A 83 -10.73 -3.41 -3.78
N LYS A 84 -11.25 -3.62 -4.95
CA LYS A 84 -12.69 -3.85 -5.15
C LYS A 84 -13.12 -5.22 -4.67
#